data_13c2c40df48df39910e815906d2595d2
#
_entry.id   13c2c40df48df39910e815906d2595d2
#
_cell.length_a   1.000
_cell.length_b   1.000
_cell.length_c   1.000
_cell.angle_alpha   90.00
_cell.angle_beta   90.00
_cell.angle_gamma   90.00
#
_symmetry.space_group_name_H-M   'P 1'
#
loop_
_entity.id
_entity.type
_entity.pdbx_description
1 polymer ?
#
loop_
_entity_poly.entity_id
_entity_poly.type
_entity_poly.pdbx_seq_one_letter_code
_entity_poly.pdbx_strand_id
1 'polypeptide(L)'
;EESEVENMAKFGINDILNAKTKAAGQQAQTGGYKEIYLSPYEVKAAQENTHQKLENIEELADSFLHVGQEQPTVLARVNGEYRIIDGHRRNAANILNLERGHKEYEKVLYRFMDMSEAMYELRLLAGNGYTQELTAYEKTRLVERTKAALIRAKEEDGLEIQGKMRDLV
;
A
#
# COMPACT_ATOMS: atom_id res chain seq x y z
N GLU A 1 -18.08 25.84 -22.22
CA GLU A 1 -18.55 24.43 -22.00
C GLU A 1 -17.46 23.37 -22.27
N GLU A 2 -16.51 23.61 -23.19
CA GLU A 2 -15.40 22.65 -23.44
C GLU A 2 -14.34 22.65 -22.33
N SER A 3 -14.17 23.72 -21.57
CA SER A 3 -13.16 23.81 -20.49
C SER A 3 -13.56 23.12 -19.18
N GLU A 4 -14.84 22.85 -18.93
CA GLU A 4 -15.32 22.14 -17.75
C GLU A 4 -15.24 20.63 -17.91
N VAL A 5 -15.31 20.11 -19.13
CA VAL A 5 -15.21 18.67 -19.42
C VAL A 5 -13.77 18.17 -19.32
N GLU A 6 -12.79 19.02 -19.64
CA GLU A 6 -11.36 18.66 -19.56
C GLU A 6 -10.83 18.58 -18.12
N ASN A 7 -11.50 19.21 -17.16
CA ASN A 7 -11.09 19.21 -15.75
C ASN A 7 -11.65 18.04 -14.94
N MET A 8 -12.63 17.30 -15.47
CA MET A 8 -13.24 16.14 -14.80
C MET A 8 -12.53 14.81 -15.04
N ALA A 9 -11.59 14.75 -15.99
CA ALA A 9 -10.95 13.51 -16.42
C ALA A 9 -9.68 13.10 -15.62
N LYS A 10 -9.37 13.78 -14.53
CA LYS A 10 -8.10 13.57 -13.78
C LYS A 10 -8.26 13.06 -12.36
N PHE A 11 -9.45 12.65 -11.92
CA PHE A 11 -9.63 12.03 -10.60
C PHE A 11 -9.39 10.52 -10.68
N GLY A 12 -8.18 10.10 -10.37
CA GLY A 12 -7.82 8.69 -10.26
C GLY A 12 -8.14 8.09 -8.89
N ILE A 13 -8.06 6.76 -8.79
CA ILE A 13 -8.20 6.02 -7.53
C ILE A 13 -7.36 6.61 -6.39
N ASN A 14 -6.15 7.08 -6.71
CA ASN A 14 -5.27 7.71 -5.73
C ASN A 14 -5.85 8.99 -5.13
N ASP A 15 -6.60 9.78 -5.91
CA ASP A 15 -7.23 11.01 -5.42
C ASP A 15 -8.38 10.69 -4.45
N ILE A 16 -9.15 9.63 -4.73
CA ILE A 16 -10.21 9.14 -3.83
C ILE A 16 -9.61 8.62 -2.52
N LEU A 17 -8.55 7.82 -2.61
CA LEU A 17 -7.83 7.29 -1.45
C LEU A 17 -7.22 8.43 -0.61
N ASN A 18 -6.63 9.42 -1.26
CA ASN A 18 -6.02 10.58 -0.61
C ASN A 18 -7.08 11.52 0.01
N ALA A 19 -8.24 11.70 -0.63
CA ALA A 19 -9.33 12.51 -0.10
C ALA A 19 -9.88 11.90 1.20
N LYS A 20 -10.10 10.58 1.25
CA LYS A 20 -10.53 9.89 2.47
C LYS A 20 -9.47 9.92 3.56
N THR A 21 -8.20 9.80 3.19
CA THR A 21 -7.06 9.95 4.11
C THR A 21 -6.99 11.37 4.69
N LYS A 22 -7.26 12.41 3.89
CA LYS A 22 -7.34 13.81 4.37
C LYS A 22 -8.52 14.04 5.29
N ALA A 23 -9.70 13.48 4.99
CA ALA A 23 -10.88 13.61 5.85
C ALA A 23 -10.70 12.92 7.21
N ALA A 24 -10.02 11.76 7.25
CA ALA A 24 -9.62 11.08 8.49
C ALA A 24 -8.45 11.80 9.20
N GLY A 25 -7.63 12.55 8.46
CA GLY A 25 -6.39 13.19 8.93
C GLY A 25 -6.56 14.60 9.51
N GLN A 26 -7.79 15.15 9.58
CA GLN A 26 -8.02 16.44 10.27
C GLN A 26 -7.76 16.39 11.78
N GLN A 27 -7.48 15.19 12.33
CA GLN A 27 -7.06 15.00 13.73
C GLN A 27 -5.58 14.66 13.95
N ALA A 28 -4.77 14.50 12.90
CA ALA A 28 -3.34 14.22 13.06
C ALA A 28 -2.52 14.92 11.97
N GLN A 29 -1.54 15.72 12.38
CA GLN A 29 -0.60 16.47 11.49
C GLN A 29 0.31 15.58 10.61
N THR A 30 0.09 14.27 10.54
CA THR A 30 0.89 13.27 9.81
C THR A 30 0.07 12.39 8.88
N GLY A 31 -0.89 12.92 8.13
CA GLY A 31 -1.57 12.19 7.06
C GLY A 31 -2.30 10.89 7.47
N GLY A 32 -2.72 10.75 8.73
CA GLY A 32 -3.44 9.59 9.24
C GLY A 32 -2.57 8.35 9.53
N TYR A 33 -1.27 8.36 9.22
CA TYR A 33 -0.34 7.29 9.58
C TYR A 33 0.22 7.48 10.98
N LYS A 34 0.27 6.38 11.71
CA LYS A 34 0.92 6.26 13.02
C LYS A 34 2.24 5.53 12.87
N GLU A 35 3.16 5.74 13.79
CA GLU A 35 4.44 5.02 13.83
C GLU A 35 4.41 3.95 14.91
N ILE A 36 5.06 2.81 14.62
CA ILE A 36 5.18 1.68 15.54
C ILE A 36 6.49 0.94 15.29
N TYR A 37 7.08 0.43 16.36
CA TYR A 37 8.23 -0.47 16.30
C TYR A 37 7.75 -1.92 16.43
N LEU A 38 8.00 -2.73 15.41
CA LEU A 38 7.62 -4.15 15.36
C LEU A 38 8.81 -5.00 14.93
N SER A 39 8.77 -6.28 15.25
CA SER A 39 9.63 -7.25 14.61
C SER A 39 9.22 -7.42 13.14
N PRO A 40 10.19 -7.53 12.21
CA PRO A 40 9.86 -7.81 10.81
C PRO A 40 9.04 -9.10 10.60
N TYR A 41 9.10 -10.03 11.54
CA TYR A 41 8.30 -11.28 11.52
C TYR A 41 6.84 -11.09 11.95
N GLU A 42 6.52 -10.00 12.65
CA GLU A 42 5.13 -9.70 13.08
C GLU A 42 4.29 -9.12 11.93
N VAL A 43 4.93 -8.83 10.82
CA VAL A 43 4.31 -8.15 9.67
C VAL A 43 4.05 -9.15 8.56
N LYS A 44 2.81 -9.21 8.07
CA LYS A 44 2.39 -10.11 7.00
C LYS A 44 2.61 -9.49 5.62
N ALA A 45 3.28 -10.21 4.73
CA ALA A 45 3.33 -9.86 3.32
C ALA A 45 1.95 -10.05 2.67
N ALA A 46 1.64 -9.25 1.64
CA ALA A 46 0.45 -9.48 0.83
C ALA A 46 0.58 -10.83 0.11
N GLN A 47 -0.49 -11.62 0.10
CA GLN A 47 -0.47 -12.98 -0.51
C GLN A 47 -0.07 -12.97 -1.98
N GLU A 48 -0.37 -11.90 -2.70
CA GLU A 48 -0.04 -11.73 -4.11
C GLU A 48 1.44 -11.46 -4.36
N ASN A 49 2.14 -10.91 -3.38
CA ASN A 49 3.57 -10.60 -3.49
C ASN A 49 4.48 -11.74 -3.01
N THR A 50 3.93 -12.83 -2.45
CA THR A 50 4.70 -14.01 -2.07
C THR A 50 5.30 -14.74 -3.27
N HIS A 51 4.78 -14.51 -4.47
CA HIS A 51 5.29 -15.10 -5.73
C HIS A 51 6.21 -14.17 -6.52
N GLN A 52 6.32 -12.90 -6.17
CA GLN A 52 7.32 -12.01 -6.78
C GLN A 52 8.70 -12.38 -6.22
N LYS A 53 9.62 -12.76 -7.11
CA LYS A 53 11.05 -12.79 -6.78
C LYS A 53 11.44 -11.38 -6.33
N LEU A 54 11.66 -11.24 -5.04
CA LEU A 54 12.19 -10.01 -4.47
C LEU A 54 13.67 -9.92 -4.88
N GLU A 55 13.94 -9.25 -5.99
CA GLU A 55 15.30 -9.10 -6.52
C GLU A 55 16.13 -8.13 -5.66
N ASN A 56 17.42 -8.36 -5.61
CA ASN A 56 18.42 -7.49 -4.96
C ASN A 56 18.14 -7.19 -3.47
N ILE A 57 17.63 -8.17 -2.72
CA ILE A 57 17.38 -8.02 -1.27
C ILE A 57 18.70 -7.93 -0.51
N GLU A 58 19.73 -8.67 -0.92
CA GLU A 58 21.04 -8.67 -0.27
C GLU A 58 21.71 -7.29 -0.37
N GLU A 59 21.71 -6.68 -1.56
CA GLU A 59 22.25 -5.33 -1.77
C GLU A 59 21.49 -4.29 -0.93
N LEU A 60 20.18 -4.42 -0.85
CA LEU A 60 19.35 -3.53 -0.03
C LEU A 60 19.61 -3.71 1.46
N ALA A 61 19.77 -4.96 1.92
CA ALA A 61 20.12 -5.27 3.30
C ALA A 61 21.50 -4.71 3.67
N ASP A 62 22.49 -4.85 2.79
CA ASP A 62 23.82 -4.27 2.97
C ASP A 62 23.76 -2.75 3.01
N SER A 63 22.98 -2.12 2.14
CA SER A 63 22.75 -0.67 2.16
C SER A 63 22.17 -0.21 3.49
N PHE A 64 21.22 -0.95 4.07
CA PHE A 64 20.66 -0.61 5.39
C PHE A 64 21.67 -0.66 6.52
N LEU A 65 22.65 -1.57 6.44
CA LEU A 65 23.74 -1.64 7.43
C LEU A 65 24.68 -0.44 7.34
N HIS A 66 24.85 0.16 6.15
CA HIS A 66 25.78 1.27 5.93
C HIS A 66 25.13 2.65 6.12
N VAL A 67 23.93 2.84 5.62
CA VAL A 67 23.25 4.16 5.56
C VAL A 67 22.00 4.20 6.44
N GLY A 68 21.50 3.05 6.86
CA GLY A 68 20.19 2.93 7.53
C GLY A 68 19.02 2.90 6.55
N GLN A 69 17.83 2.67 7.08
CA GLN A 69 16.59 2.69 6.31
C GLN A 69 15.98 4.09 6.37
N GLU A 70 16.00 4.83 5.26
CA GLU A 70 15.48 6.18 5.19
C GLU A 70 13.95 6.24 5.23
N GLN A 71 13.28 5.29 4.56
CA GLN A 71 11.82 5.25 4.48
C GLN A 71 11.26 4.00 5.17
N PRO A 72 10.40 4.17 6.18
CA PRO A 72 9.73 3.03 6.82
C PRO A 72 8.85 2.26 5.84
N THR A 73 8.72 0.96 6.07
CA THR A 73 7.71 0.13 5.40
C THR A 73 6.31 0.60 5.85
N VAL A 74 5.37 0.66 4.92
CA VAL A 74 4.01 1.11 5.17
C VAL A 74 3.07 -0.07 5.32
N LEU A 75 2.30 -0.06 6.41
CA LEU A 75 1.41 -1.14 6.80
C LEU A 75 -0.05 -0.69 6.85
N ALA A 76 -0.95 -1.62 6.63
CA ALA A 76 -2.33 -1.56 7.08
C ALA A 76 -2.48 -2.38 8.36
N ARG A 77 -3.21 -1.86 9.34
CA ARG A 77 -3.73 -2.68 10.42
C ARG A 77 -5.17 -3.07 10.10
N VAL A 78 -5.36 -4.34 9.74
CA VAL A 78 -6.64 -4.92 9.33
C VAL A 78 -7.00 -6.03 10.33
N ASN A 79 -8.13 -5.90 11.02
CA ASN A 79 -8.57 -6.87 12.04
C ASN A 79 -7.49 -7.18 13.11
N GLY A 80 -6.68 -6.18 13.47
CA GLY A 80 -5.60 -6.32 14.42
C GLY A 80 -4.28 -6.89 13.86
N GLU A 81 -4.23 -7.27 12.59
CA GLU A 81 -3.04 -7.77 11.91
C GLU A 81 -2.35 -6.65 11.14
N TYR A 82 -1.02 -6.62 11.17
CA TYR A 82 -0.21 -5.70 10.38
C TYR A 82 0.15 -6.34 9.04
N ARG A 83 -0.30 -5.73 7.94
CA ARG A 83 -0.09 -6.21 6.57
C ARG A 83 0.62 -5.14 5.74
N ILE A 84 1.58 -5.54 4.92
CA ILE A 84 2.37 -4.62 4.11
C ILE A 84 1.50 -4.07 2.97
N ILE A 85 1.47 -2.73 2.84
CA ILE A 85 0.95 -2.02 1.68
C ILE A 85 2.09 -1.69 0.72
N ASP A 86 3.18 -1.12 1.24
CA ASP A 86 4.36 -0.74 0.48
C ASP A 86 5.64 -1.05 1.25
N GLY A 87 6.67 -1.49 0.52
CA GLY A 87 7.97 -1.78 1.06
C GLY A 87 8.22 -3.26 1.37
N HIS A 88 7.65 -4.20 0.61
CA HIS A 88 7.91 -5.63 0.74
C HIS A 88 9.41 -5.97 0.71
N ARG A 89 10.17 -5.36 -0.21
CA ARG A 89 11.62 -5.53 -0.30
C ARG A 89 12.34 -5.00 0.95
N ARG A 90 11.89 -3.86 1.49
CA ARG A 90 12.44 -3.28 2.72
C ARG A 90 12.24 -4.20 3.92
N ASN A 91 11.05 -4.79 4.05
CA ASN A 91 10.77 -5.77 5.10
C ASN A 91 11.61 -7.04 4.94
N ALA A 92 11.76 -7.55 3.72
CA ALA A 92 12.62 -8.70 3.45
C ALA A 92 14.11 -8.43 3.77
N ALA A 93 14.60 -7.23 3.46
CA ALA A 93 15.95 -6.81 3.82
C ALA A 93 16.16 -6.72 5.35
N ASN A 94 15.15 -6.23 6.09
CA ASN A 94 15.19 -6.22 7.56
C ASN A 94 15.22 -7.63 8.14
N ILE A 95 14.42 -8.56 7.59
CA ILE A 95 14.44 -9.98 7.98
C ILE A 95 15.81 -10.57 7.72
N LEU A 96 16.40 -10.34 6.54
CA LEU A 96 17.71 -10.85 6.18
C LEU A 96 18.80 -10.34 7.14
N ASN A 97 18.78 -9.06 7.50
CA ASN A 97 19.73 -8.51 8.46
C ASN A 97 19.55 -9.11 9.86
N LEU A 98 18.31 -9.35 10.28
CA LEU A 98 18.02 -10.04 11.54
C LEU A 98 18.55 -11.48 11.53
N GLU A 99 18.37 -12.22 10.44
CA GLU A 99 18.88 -13.58 10.23
C GLU A 99 20.42 -13.63 10.21
N ARG A 100 21.07 -12.57 9.73
CA ARG A 100 22.53 -12.39 9.77
C ARG A 100 23.06 -12.06 11.18
N GLY A 101 22.18 -11.93 12.17
CA GLY A 101 22.52 -11.70 13.57
C GLY A 101 22.58 -10.24 14.00
N HIS A 102 22.12 -9.31 13.17
CA HIS A 102 22.03 -7.89 13.52
C HIS A 102 20.80 -7.62 14.40
N LYS A 103 20.99 -7.62 15.71
CA LYS A 103 19.92 -7.51 16.71
C LYS A 103 19.17 -6.18 16.69
N GLU A 104 19.75 -5.14 16.15
CA GLU A 104 19.10 -3.84 15.95
C GLU A 104 17.85 -3.94 15.08
N TYR A 105 17.75 -4.99 14.25
CA TYR A 105 16.58 -5.26 13.40
C TYR A 105 15.49 -6.10 14.10
N GLU A 106 15.63 -6.43 15.38
CA GLU A 106 14.55 -7.07 16.16
C GLU A 106 13.32 -6.19 16.28
N LYS A 107 13.51 -4.84 16.27
CA LYS A 107 12.43 -3.87 16.25
C LYS A 107 12.75 -2.75 15.27
N VAL A 108 12.01 -2.74 14.18
CA VAL A 108 12.14 -1.77 13.09
C VAL A 108 10.95 -0.81 13.12
N LEU A 109 11.18 0.42 12.70
CA LEU A 109 10.15 1.43 12.57
C LEU A 109 9.26 1.14 11.36
N TYR A 110 7.96 1.09 11.58
CA TYR A 110 6.92 1.01 10.56
C TYR A 110 5.96 2.19 10.68
N ARG A 111 5.31 2.51 9.57
CA ARG A 111 4.17 3.44 9.57
C ARG A 111 2.92 2.65 9.23
N PHE A 112 1.85 2.83 9.98
CA PHE A 112 0.62 2.09 9.76
C PHE A 112 -0.62 2.97 9.81
N MET A 113 -1.68 2.49 9.17
CA MET A 113 -3.02 3.06 9.24
C MET A 113 -4.02 1.94 9.46
N ASP A 114 -5.03 2.22 10.30
CA ASP A 114 -6.18 1.32 10.45
C ASP A 114 -7.06 1.41 9.20
N MET A 115 -7.45 0.26 8.66
CA MET A 115 -8.36 0.20 7.52
C MET A 115 -9.13 -1.13 7.47
N SER A 116 -10.20 -1.15 6.69
CA SER A 116 -10.95 -2.36 6.38
C SER A 116 -10.20 -3.27 5.40
N GLU A 117 -10.63 -4.53 5.29
CA GLU A 117 -10.14 -5.48 4.29
C GLU A 117 -10.31 -4.92 2.86
N ALA A 118 -11.49 -4.37 2.57
CA ALA A 118 -11.80 -3.81 1.25
C ALA A 118 -10.88 -2.63 0.89
N MET A 119 -10.59 -1.75 1.85
CA MET A 119 -9.69 -0.62 1.62
C MET A 119 -8.24 -1.07 1.46
N TYR A 120 -7.81 -2.09 2.22
CA TYR A 120 -6.48 -2.69 2.07
C TYR A 120 -6.28 -3.27 0.67
N GLU A 121 -7.24 -4.08 0.18
CA GLU A 121 -7.20 -4.65 -1.16
C GLU A 121 -7.16 -3.56 -2.24
N LEU A 122 -7.97 -2.52 -2.09
CA LEU A 122 -7.99 -1.40 -3.03
C LEU A 122 -6.64 -0.68 -3.11
N ARG A 123 -5.95 -0.49 -1.97
CA ARG A 123 -4.62 0.13 -1.94
C ARG A 123 -3.55 -0.75 -2.58
N LEU A 124 -3.61 -2.07 -2.37
CA LEU A 124 -2.69 -3.00 -3.03
C LEU A 124 -2.86 -2.96 -4.56
N LEU A 125 -4.10 -2.99 -5.03
CA LEU A 125 -4.41 -2.95 -6.46
C LEU A 125 -3.96 -1.62 -7.09
N ALA A 126 -4.18 -0.50 -6.42
CA ALA A 126 -3.72 0.81 -6.87
C ALA A 126 -2.18 0.88 -6.94
N GLY A 127 -1.47 0.33 -5.96
CA GLY A 127 0.00 0.28 -5.94
C GLY A 127 0.59 -0.59 -7.06
N ASN A 128 0.02 -1.76 -7.29
CA ASN A 128 0.51 -2.71 -8.30
C ASN A 128 0.24 -2.26 -9.74
N GLY A 129 -0.82 -1.49 -9.98
CA GLY A 129 -1.16 -1.00 -11.31
C GLY A 129 -0.15 -0.02 -11.93
N TYR A 130 0.73 0.59 -11.11
CA TYR A 130 1.68 1.61 -11.56
C TYR A 130 3.12 1.12 -11.73
N THR A 131 3.45 -0.08 -11.25
CA THR A 131 4.84 -0.54 -11.13
C THR A 131 5.23 -1.66 -12.10
N GLN A 132 4.30 -2.23 -12.87
CA GLN A 132 4.58 -3.36 -13.76
C GLN A 132 4.00 -3.14 -15.16
N GLU A 133 4.77 -3.56 -16.19
CA GLU A 133 4.24 -3.75 -17.55
C GLU A 133 3.34 -5.00 -17.55
N LEU A 134 2.03 -4.75 -17.45
CA LEU A 134 1.02 -5.80 -17.46
C LEU A 134 0.62 -6.18 -18.88
N THR A 135 0.42 -7.46 -19.12
CA THR A 135 -0.22 -7.96 -20.36
C THR A 135 -1.68 -7.47 -20.46
N ALA A 136 -2.26 -7.53 -21.65
CA ALA A 136 -3.66 -7.13 -21.85
C ALA A 136 -4.64 -7.95 -20.95
N TYR A 137 -4.37 -9.24 -20.78
CA TYR A 137 -5.16 -10.11 -19.90
C TYR A 137 -5.05 -9.71 -18.42
N GLU A 138 -3.83 -9.44 -17.94
CA GLU A 138 -3.59 -8.98 -16.57
C GLU A 138 -4.23 -7.63 -16.29
N LYS A 139 -4.17 -6.70 -17.27
CA LYS A 139 -4.88 -5.41 -17.19
C LYS A 139 -6.39 -5.61 -17.02
N THR A 140 -7.00 -6.50 -17.81
CA THR A 140 -8.44 -6.77 -17.70
C THR A 140 -8.80 -7.32 -16.33
N ARG A 141 -8.03 -8.30 -15.82
CA ARG A 141 -8.25 -8.86 -14.48
C ARG A 141 -8.05 -7.82 -13.37
N LEU A 142 -7.04 -6.95 -13.51
CA LEU A 142 -6.81 -5.86 -12.57
C LEU A 142 -8.00 -4.91 -12.52
N VAL A 143 -8.54 -4.54 -13.68
CA VAL A 143 -9.75 -3.69 -13.79
C VAL A 143 -10.95 -4.33 -13.10
N GLU A 144 -11.21 -5.61 -13.34
CA GLU A 144 -12.34 -6.33 -12.72
C GLU A 144 -12.19 -6.40 -11.19
N ARG A 145 -11.00 -6.72 -10.70
CA ARG A 145 -10.70 -6.79 -9.27
C ARG A 145 -10.81 -5.42 -8.62
N THR A 146 -10.31 -4.38 -9.27
CA THR A 146 -10.42 -3.00 -8.77
C THR A 146 -11.86 -2.55 -8.67
N LYS A 147 -12.70 -2.87 -9.67
CA LYS A 147 -14.14 -2.60 -9.62
C LYS A 147 -14.82 -3.31 -8.46
N ALA A 148 -14.53 -4.59 -8.27
CA ALA A 148 -15.09 -5.37 -7.16
C ALA A 148 -14.65 -4.81 -5.79
N ALA A 149 -13.40 -4.42 -5.64
CA ALA A 149 -12.88 -3.82 -4.42
C ALA A 149 -13.50 -2.44 -4.14
N LEU A 150 -13.72 -1.62 -5.18
CA LEU A 150 -14.41 -0.33 -5.07
C LEU A 150 -15.87 -0.49 -4.62
N ILE A 151 -16.58 -1.48 -5.15
CA ILE A 151 -17.97 -1.76 -4.75
C ILE A 151 -18.01 -2.15 -3.28
N ARG A 152 -17.14 -3.06 -2.83
CA ARG A 152 -17.05 -3.46 -1.42
C ARG A 152 -16.67 -2.29 -0.51
N ALA A 153 -15.70 -1.48 -0.88
CA ALA A 153 -15.30 -0.31 -0.10
C ALA A 153 -16.43 0.73 0.00
N LYS A 154 -17.27 0.86 -1.04
CA LYS A 154 -18.47 1.68 -0.99
C LYS A 154 -19.51 1.16 0.00
N GLU A 155 -19.75 -0.16 0.01
CA GLU A 155 -20.75 -0.80 0.87
C GLU A 155 -20.29 -0.87 2.32
N GLU A 156 -19.04 -1.24 2.58
CA GLU A 156 -18.51 -1.45 3.93
C GLU A 156 -18.03 -0.15 4.59
N ASP A 157 -17.33 0.71 3.85
CA ASP A 157 -16.69 1.91 4.37
C ASP A 157 -17.41 3.21 4.01
N GLY A 158 -18.52 3.14 3.25
CA GLY A 158 -19.24 4.32 2.77
C GLY A 158 -18.40 5.21 1.86
N LEU A 159 -17.50 4.62 1.06
CA LEU A 159 -16.64 5.36 0.12
C LEU A 159 -17.51 6.06 -0.92
N GLU A 160 -17.43 7.39 -0.98
CA GLU A 160 -18.09 8.16 -2.02
C GLU A 160 -17.25 8.10 -3.31
N ILE A 161 -17.83 7.56 -4.37
CA ILE A 161 -17.23 7.49 -5.69
C ILE A 161 -17.83 8.60 -6.55
N GLN A 162 -17.00 9.60 -6.88
CA GLN A 162 -17.39 10.64 -7.81
C GLN A 162 -17.05 10.19 -9.25
N GLY A 163 -18.01 10.32 -10.17
CA GLY A 163 -17.84 9.92 -11.56
C GLY A 163 -18.38 8.53 -11.89
N LYS A 164 -18.14 8.12 -13.14
CA LYS A 164 -18.54 6.79 -13.61
C LYS A 164 -17.45 5.78 -13.27
N MET A 165 -17.85 4.59 -12.82
CA MET A 165 -16.91 3.52 -12.45
C MET A 165 -15.89 3.19 -13.55
N ARG A 166 -16.26 3.32 -14.84
CA ARG A 166 -15.38 3.11 -15.99
C ARG A 166 -14.23 4.13 -16.11
N ASP A 167 -14.37 5.30 -15.47
CA ASP A 167 -13.42 6.40 -15.59
C ASP A 167 -12.39 6.36 -14.43
N LEU A 168 -12.55 5.41 -13.51
CA LEU A 168 -11.71 5.26 -12.29
C LEU A 168 -10.69 4.12 -12.41
N VAL A 169 -10.72 3.33 -13.49
CA VAL A 169 -9.92 2.10 -13.63
C VAL A 169 -9.15 2.08 -14.94
#